data_ceb0c38d7c6ded3ee6829d7f03e57e31
#
_entry.id   ceb0c38d7c6ded3ee6829d7f03e57e31
#
_cell.length_a   1.000
_cell.length_b   1.000
_cell.length_c   1.000
_cell.angle_alpha   90.00
_cell.angle_beta   90.00
_cell.angle_gamma   90.00
#
_symmetry.space_group_name_H-M   'P 1'
#
loop_
_entity.id
_entity.type
_entity.pdbx_description
1 polymer ?
#
loop_
_entity_poly.entity_id
_entity_poly.type
_entity_poly.pdbx_seq_one_letter_code
_entity_poly.pdbx_strand_id
1 'polypeptide(L)'
;VTSRAVLVTGGSRGIGRAVVKAFAAGGDRVAIHHRDSAELAEELRAQLPGEGHVVVRADLADPDAVRAMVDEAAGLLGGLDVLVNNAGTFGPADPPHPVFESTYEQWRQRWREVLDTNLFGAANAAWCAAQHMRDRGGRIVNVSSRGAFRGEPANPAYGASKAGMNAMGQSLAVALAPYGIAVATVAPGFVETDMTNEHLKAERGVAVRAQSPFNRVARPEEIAAAVHWLTSPEAEWATGTIVDLNGASYLRS
;
A
#
# COMPACT_ATOMS: atom_id res chain seq x y z
N VAL A 1 -5.44 -4.61 25.57
CA VAL A 1 -4.77 -4.73 24.25
C VAL A 1 -3.60 -3.76 24.28
N THR A 2 -2.38 -4.27 24.12
CA THR A 2 -1.19 -3.40 24.00
C THR A 2 -1.24 -2.66 22.68
N SER A 3 -1.03 -1.33 22.70
CA SER A 3 -0.95 -0.48 21.51
C SER A 3 0.20 -0.95 20.59
N ARG A 4 -0.11 -1.33 19.35
CA ARG A 4 0.88 -1.76 18.36
C ARG A 4 1.57 -0.54 17.72
N ALA A 5 2.78 -0.75 17.24
CA ALA A 5 3.55 0.20 16.47
C ALA A 5 3.38 -0.09 14.96
N VAL A 6 2.77 0.83 14.22
CA VAL A 6 2.33 0.63 12.82
C VAL A 6 2.99 1.64 11.91
N LEU A 7 3.64 1.19 10.84
CA LEU A 7 4.12 2.05 9.77
C LEU A 7 3.23 1.90 8.53
N VAL A 8 2.69 3.02 8.03
CA VAL A 8 1.88 3.05 6.80
C VAL A 8 2.58 3.89 5.75
N THR A 9 3.09 3.25 4.68
CA THR A 9 3.69 3.99 3.57
C THR A 9 2.62 4.69 2.74
N GLY A 10 2.85 5.96 2.35
CA GLY A 10 1.85 6.76 1.65
C GLY A 10 0.60 7.02 2.49
N GLY A 11 0.78 7.22 3.81
CA GLY A 11 -0.29 7.34 4.79
C GLY A 11 -1.07 8.67 4.77
N SER A 12 -0.59 9.71 4.06
CA SER A 12 -1.15 11.07 4.14
C SER A 12 -2.48 11.25 3.40
N ARG A 13 -2.83 10.39 2.43
CA ARG A 13 -4.03 10.51 1.57
C ARG A 13 -4.60 9.17 1.13
N GLY A 14 -5.80 9.21 0.54
CA GLY A 14 -6.46 8.06 -0.09
C GLY A 14 -6.60 6.85 0.83
N ILE A 15 -6.29 5.66 0.33
CA ILE A 15 -6.34 4.39 1.08
C ILE A 15 -5.44 4.46 2.31
N GLY A 16 -4.21 4.97 2.17
CA GLY A 16 -3.26 5.07 3.28
C GLY A 16 -3.79 5.90 4.44
N ARG A 17 -4.43 7.04 4.15
CA ARG A 17 -5.10 7.87 5.18
C ARG A 17 -6.20 7.12 5.92
N ALA A 18 -7.02 6.36 5.19
CA ALA A 18 -8.09 5.56 5.80
C ALA A 18 -7.50 4.44 6.67
N VAL A 19 -6.41 3.79 6.22
CA VAL A 19 -5.67 2.79 6.98
C VAL A 19 -5.10 3.38 8.28
N VAL A 20 -4.43 4.54 8.19
CA VAL A 20 -3.90 5.26 9.37
C VAL A 20 -5.02 5.52 10.38
N LYS A 21 -6.18 6.05 9.93
CA LYS A 21 -7.32 6.30 10.80
C LYS A 21 -7.88 5.04 11.45
N ALA A 22 -7.94 3.93 10.70
CA ALA A 22 -8.43 2.66 11.22
C ALA A 22 -7.53 2.11 12.35
N PHE A 23 -6.20 2.16 12.18
CA PHE A 23 -5.27 1.74 13.23
C PHE A 23 -5.33 2.65 14.46
N ALA A 24 -5.32 3.97 14.27
CA ALA A 24 -5.42 4.92 15.38
C ALA A 24 -6.73 4.75 16.16
N ALA A 25 -7.87 4.54 15.48
CA ALA A 25 -9.15 4.24 16.11
C ALA A 25 -9.14 2.91 16.88
N GLY A 26 -8.32 1.95 16.47
CA GLY A 26 -8.05 0.70 17.18
C GLY A 26 -7.11 0.83 18.40
N GLY A 27 -6.58 2.03 18.65
CA GLY A 27 -5.66 2.30 19.77
C GLY A 27 -4.18 2.08 19.44
N ASP A 28 -3.83 1.87 18.19
CA ASP A 28 -2.45 1.68 17.74
C ASP A 28 -1.72 3.02 17.54
N ARG A 29 -0.40 3.04 17.72
CA ARG A 29 0.47 4.17 17.40
C ARG A 29 0.92 4.05 15.95
N VAL A 30 0.80 5.13 15.17
CA VAL A 30 1.02 5.08 13.72
C VAL A 30 2.11 6.05 13.29
N ALA A 31 3.08 5.54 12.53
CA ALA A 31 3.99 6.34 11.72
C ALA A 31 3.37 6.56 10.34
N ILE A 32 3.10 7.82 10.03
CA ILE A 32 2.48 8.27 8.79
C ILE A 32 3.60 8.63 7.81
N HIS A 33 3.87 7.77 6.84
CA HIS A 33 4.89 8.09 5.84
C HIS A 33 4.30 8.91 4.69
N HIS A 34 5.07 9.90 4.26
CA HIS A 34 4.87 10.68 3.04
C HIS A 34 6.18 10.91 2.28
N ARG A 35 6.11 11.29 0.99
CA ARG A 35 7.25 11.80 0.24
C ARG A 35 7.27 13.33 0.24
N ASP A 36 6.21 13.96 -0.26
CA ASP A 36 6.12 15.40 -0.50
C ASP A 36 4.90 16.08 0.14
N SER A 37 4.11 15.36 0.94
CA SER A 37 2.83 15.83 1.51
C SER A 37 2.91 16.02 3.03
N ALA A 38 3.91 16.78 3.50
CA ALA A 38 4.17 16.99 4.93
C ALA A 38 2.97 17.62 5.65
N GLU A 39 2.39 18.67 5.09
CA GLU A 39 1.23 19.37 5.67
C GLU A 39 0.04 18.42 5.86
N LEU A 40 -0.32 17.65 4.82
CA LEU A 40 -1.41 16.67 4.90
C LEU A 40 -1.15 15.57 5.93
N ALA A 41 0.11 15.15 6.09
CA ALA A 41 0.47 14.13 7.06
C ALA A 41 0.37 14.68 8.50
N GLU A 42 0.82 15.90 8.73
CA GLU A 42 0.72 16.56 10.05
C GLU A 42 -0.72 16.92 10.41
N GLU A 43 -1.51 17.43 9.46
CA GLU A 43 -2.94 17.64 9.66
C GLU A 43 -3.67 16.36 10.03
N LEU A 44 -3.35 15.25 9.34
CA LEU A 44 -3.91 13.96 9.67
C LEU A 44 -3.49 13.54 11.08
N ARG A 45 -2.19 13.61 11.41
CA ARG A 45 -1.66 13.25 12.73
C ARG A 45 -2.38 13.99 13.85
N ALA A 46 -2.60 15.31 13.68
CA ALA A 46 -3.27 16.14 14.68
C ALA A 46 -4.75 15.78 14.89
N GLN A 47 -5.39 15.09 13.94
CA GLN A 47 -6.79 14.65 13.98
C GLN A 47 -6.97 13.23 14.52
N LEU A 48 -5.91 12.47 14.69
CA LEU A 48 -6.01 11.07 15.12
C LEU A 48 -6.36 10.96 16.61
N PRO A 49 -7.19 10.00 17.00
CA PRO A 49 -7.42 9.68 18.41
C PRO A 49 -6.19 8.99 19.00
N GLY A 50 -5.92 9.23 20.28
CA GLY A 50 -4.78 8.65 20.99
C GLY A 50 -3.53 9.53 20.89
N GLU A 51 -2.40 8.97 21.30
CA GLU A 51 -1.12 9.67 21.37
C GLU A 51 0.01 8.83 20.76
N GLY A 52 1.17 9.45 20.52
CA GLY A 52 2.37 8.76 20.03
C GLY A 52 2.36 8.48 18.53
N HIS A 53 1.48 9.13 17.75
CA HIS A 53 1.55 9.11 16.29
C HIS A 53 2.66 10.04 15.81
N VAL A 54 3.37 9.59 14.78
CA VAL A 54 4.52 10.32 14.21
C VAL A 54 4.40 10.46 12.70
N VAL A 55 5.11 11.43 12.13
CA VAL A 55 5.23 11.60 10.68
C VAL A 55 6.67 11.31 10.30
N VAL A 56 6.86 10.52 9.24
CA VAL A 56 8.19 10.18 8.69
C VAL A 56 8.22 10.43 7.18
N ARG A 57 9.40 10.79 6.67
CA ARG A 57 9.58 11.16 5.26
C ARG A 57 10.59 10.27 4.57
N ALA A 58 10.28 9.77 3.37
CA ALA A 58 11.24 9.15 2.45
C ALA A 58 10.77 9.27 1.00
N ASP A 59 11.69 9.21 0.06
CA ASP A 59 11.36 8.75 -1.29
C ASP A 59 11.59 7.24 -1.35
N LEU A 60 10.55 6.47 -1.63
CA LEU A 60 10.66 5.00 -1.69
C LEU A 60 11.50 4.50 -2.86
N ALA A 61 11.81 5.35 -3.83
CA ALA A 61 12.75 5.02 -4.90
C ALA A 61 14.22 5.06 -4.43
N ASP A 62 14.49 5.64 -3.26
CA ASP A 62 15.83 5.68 -2.64
C ASP A 62 15.92 4.61 -1.52
N PRO A 63 16.72 3.54 -1.71
CA PRO A 63 16.81 2.45 -0.74
C PRO A 63 17.41 2.88 0.60
N ASP A 64 18.33 3.84 0.61
CA ASP A 64 18.93 4.33 1.86
C ASP A 64 17.93 5.20 2.64
N ALA A 65 17.15 6.02 1.95
CA ALA A 65 16.05 6.78 2.56
C ALA A 65 14.96 5.85 3.12
N VAL A 66 14.63 4.76 2.44
CA VAL A 66 13.67 3.75 2.94
C VAL A 66 14.17 3.13 4.24
N ARG A 67 15.44 2.73 4.29
CA ARG A 67 16.02 2.14 5.49
C ARG A 67 15.99 3.14 6.66
N ALA A 68 16.49 4.35 6.44
CA ALA A 68 16.48 5.39 7.45
C ALA A 68 15.08 5.68 7.99
N MET A 69 14.08 5.76 7.13
CA MET A 69 12.69 5.99 7.48
C MET A 69 12.09 4.87 8.33
N VAL A 70 12.37 3.60 7.99
CA VAL A 70 11.86 2.46 8.79
C VAL A 70 12.52 2.43 10.16
N ASP A 71 13.84 2.66 10.23
CA ASP A 71 14.59 2.70 11.49
C ASP A 71 14.13 3.88 12.37
N GLU A 72 13.89 5.06 11.78
CA GLU A 72 13.31 6.23 12.46
C GLU A 72 11.91 5.93 13.02
N ALA A 73 11.01 5.37 12.20
CA ALA A 73 9.67 5.01 12.63
C ALA A 73 9.68 4.02 13.80
N ALA A 74 10.52 2.97 13.71
CA ALA A 74 10.68 2.00 14.79
C ALA A 74 11.23 2.63 16.05
N GLY A 75 12.21 3.55 15.94
CA GLY A 75 12.77 4.28 17.08
C GLY A 75 11.74 5.16 17.78
N LEU A 76 10.99 5.96 17.01
CA LEU A 76 9.98 6.88 17.52
C LEU A 76 8.77 6.16 18.15
N LEU A 77 8.39 5.01 17.59
CA LEU A 77 7.28 4.19 18.10
C LEU A 77 7.70 3.21 19.20
N GLY A 78 8.98 3.03 19.47
CA GLY A 78 9.49 2.04 20.43
C GLY A 78 9.39 0.59 19.93
N GLY A 79 9.47 0.38 18.63
CA GLY A 79 9.41 -0.90 17.93
C GLY A 79 8.57 -0.81 16.67
N LEU A 80 8.40 -1.96 15.98
CA LEU A 80 7.54 -2.06 14.81
C LEU A 80 6.81 -3.41 14.84
N ASP A 81 5.49 -3.39 14.87
CA ASP A 81 4.62 -4.57 14.91
C ASP A 81 3.89 -4.79 13.57
N VAL A 82 3.63 -3.70 12.83
CA VAL A 82 2.88 -3.75 11.56
C VAL A 82 3.53 -2.85 10.53
N LEU A 83 3.73 -3.37 9.32
CA LEU A 83 4.02 -2.59 8.11
C LEU A 83 2.85 -2.70 7.13
N VAL A 84 2.38 -1.56 6.63
CA VAL A 84 1.47 -1.49 5.49
C VAL A 84 2.17 -0.85 4.31
N ASN A 85 2.54 -1.65 3.31
CA ASN A 85 3.06 -1.21 2.03
C ASN A 85 1.90 -0.72 1.16
N ASN A 86 1.53 0.56 1.31
CA ASN A 86 0.43 1.16 0.58
C ASN A 86 0.90 2.17 -0.47
N ALA A 87 2.04 2.82 -0.28
CA ALA A 87 2.55 3.79 -1.25
C ALA A 87 2.67 3.17 -2.65
N GLY A 88 2.27 3.95 -3.64
CA GLY A 88 2.36 3.54 -5.04
C GLY A 88 2.05 4.69 -5.98
N THR A 89 2.54 4.58 -7.19
CA THR A 89 2.35 5.56 -8.26
C THR A 89 2.08 4.85 -9.58
N PHE A 90 1.36 5.52 -10.47
CA PHE A 90 1.34 5.17 -11.90
C PHE A 90 2.56 5.74 -12.63
N GLY A 91 3.33 6.62 -11.96
CA GLY A 91 4.46 7.38 -12.45
C GLY A 91 4.24 8.90 -12.28
N PRO A 92 5.31 9.75 -12.24
CA PRO A 92 5.17 11.17 -12.10
C PRO A 92 4.44 11.78 -13.30
N ALA A 93 3.50 12.70 -13.04
CA ALA A 93 2.75 13.51 -14.02
C ALA A 93 2.20 12.73 -15.22
N ASP A 94 1.59 11.64 -14.93
CA ASP A 94 0.66 10.84 -15.71
C ASP A 94 0.39 11.21 -17.20
N PRO A 95 1.26 10.86 -18.14
CA PRO A 95 0.70 10.28 -19.33
C PRO A 95 0.80 8.75 -19.28
N PRO A 96 -0.24 8.04 -19.73
CA PRO A 96 -0.12 6.64 -20.09
C PRO A 96 1.13 6.41 -20.94
N HIS A 97 1.71 5.21 -20.84
CA HIS A 97 2.86 4.83 -21.68
C HIS A 97 2.53 3.59 -22.54
N PRO A 98 1.54 3.68 -23.43
CA PRO A 98 1.21 2.58 -24.32
C PRO A 98 2.38 2.34 -25.29
N VAL A 99 2.52 1.08 -25.70
CA VAL A 99 3.71 0.59 -26.42
C VAL A 99 4.01 1.41 -27.70
N PHE A 100 2.99 1.78 -28.47
CA PHE A 100 3.18 2.45 -29.75
C PHE A 100 3.16 3.98 -29.67
N GLU A 101 2.81 4.56 -28.54
CA GLU A 101 2.70 6.01 -28.38
C GLU A 101 3.83 6.60 -27.52
N SER A 102 4.71 5.73 -26.99
CA SER A 102 5.86 6.12 -26.18
C SER A 102 7.17 5.99 -26.94
N THR A 103 8.09 6.92 -26.75
CA THR A 103 9.49 6.70 -27.15
C THR A 103 10.13 5.64 -26.26
N TYR A 104 11.23 5.02 -26.73
CA TYR A 104 11.96 4.03 -25.93
C TYR A 104 12.52 4.61 -24.62
N GLU A 105 12.98 5.87 -24.64
CA GLU A 105 13.44 6.59 -23.44
C GLU A 105 12.31 6.79 -22.44
N GLN A 106 11.16 7.27 -22.89
CA GLN A 106 9.97 7.43 -22.03
C GLN A 106 9.53 6.09 -21.44
N TRP A 107 9.51 5.03 -22.26
CA TRP A 107 9.21 3.67 -21.82
C TRP A 107 10.15 3.21 -20.71
N ARG A 108 11.47 3.27 -20.94
CA ARG A 108 12.49 2.88 -19.95
C ARG A 108 12.39 3.67 -18.65
N GLN A 109 12.26 4.99 -18.76
CA GLN A 109 12.15 5.87 -17.61
C GLN A 109 10.92 5.51 -16.78
N ARG A 110 9.77 5.31 -17.42
CA ARG A 110 8.52 4.98 -16.74
C ARG A 110 8.59 3.64 -15.99
N TRP A 111 9.20 2.64 -16.60
CA TRP A 111 9.41 1.36 -15.94
C TRP A 111 10.26 1.49 -14.68
N ARG A 112 11.35 2.25 -14.72
CA ARG A 112 12.19 2.49 -13.54
C ARG A 112 11.41 3.19 -12.44
N GLU A 113 10.82 4.33 -12.71
CA GLU A 113 10.08 5.14 -11.74
C GLU A 113 8.99 4.35 -11.02
N VAL A 114 8.24 3.54 -11.79
CA VAL A 114 7.15 2.75 -11.22
C VAL A 114 7.67 1.56 -10.43
N LEU A 115 8.66 0.83 -10.94
CA LEU A 115 9.22 -0.33 -10.24
C LEU A 115 10.01 0.09 -8.99
N ASP A 116 10.81 1.16 -9.07
CA ASP A 116 11.59 1.65 -7.94
C ASP A 116 10.68 2.01 -6.76
N THR A 117 9.58 2.72 -7.02
CA THR A 117 8.63 3.08 -5.95
C THR A 117 7.76 1.91 -5.51
N ASN A 118 7.08 1.24 -6.47
CA ASN A 118 5.98 0.32 -6.15
C ASN A 118 6.46 -1.06 -5.71
N LEU A 119 7.60 -1.52 -6.23
CA LEU A 119 8.11 -2.86 -5.97
C LEU A 119 9.37 -2.85 -5.12
N PHE A 120 10.44 -2.17 -5.58
CA PHE A 120 11.70 -2.17 -4.83
C PHE A 120 11.58 -1.41 -3.51
N GLY A 121 10.89 -0.26 -3.49
CA GLY A 121 10.62 0.47 -2.26
C GLY A 121 9.83 -0.35 -1.24
N ALA A 122 8.79 -1.06 -1.69
CA ALA A 122 8.01 -1.96 -0.83
C ALA A 122 8.85 -3.16 -0.34
N ALA A 123 9.70 -3.72 -1.20
CA ALA A 123 10.59 -4.83 -0.83
C ALA A 123 11.63 -4.40 0.23
N ASN A 124 12.25 -3.22 0.03
CA ASN A 124 13.20 -2.64 0.98
C ASN A 124 12.53 -2.35 2.32
N ALA A 125 11.33 -1.73 2.32
CA ALA A 125 10.57 -1.47 3.54
C ALA A 125 10.21 -2.77 4.27
N ALA A 126 9.80 -3.82 3.53
CA ALA A 126 9.48 -5.12 4.10
C ALA A 126 10.72 -5.79 4.72
N TRP A 127 11.88 -5.71 4.06
CA TRP A 127 13.13 -6.24 4.61
C TRP A 127 13.52 -5.52 5.91
N CYS A 128 13.51 -4.18 5.91
CA CYS A 128 13.84 -3.38 7.09
C CYS A 128 12.87 -3.64 8.25
N ALA A 129 11.56 -3.65 7.98
CA ALA A 129 10.55 -3.95 8.98
C ALA A 129 10.73 -5.35 9.59
N ALA A 130 11.02 -6.36 8.77
CA ALA A 130 11.27 -7.72 9.24
C ALA A 130 12.46 -7.81 10.21
N GLN A 131 13.49 -6.96 10.08
CA GLN A 131 14.59 -6.93 11.06
C GLN A 131 14.08 -6.48 12.44
N HIS A 132 13.20 -5.48 12.51
CA HIS A 132 12.60 -5.03 13.76
C HIS A 132 11.57 -6.00 14.35
N MET A 133 10.98 -6.85 13.51
CA MET A 133 9.97 -7.86 13.90
C MET A 133 10.57 -9.22 14.27
N ARG A 134 11.86 -9.46 14.00
CA ARG A 134 12.48 -10.79 14.00
C ARG A 134 12.24 -11.59 15.28
N ASP A 135 12.36 -10.96 16.43
CA ASP A 135 12.32 -11.64 17.74
C ASP A 135 10.95 -11.54 18.44
N ARG A 136 10.01 -10.82 17.84
CA ARG A 136 8.71 -10.52 18.44
C ARG A 136 7.51 -10.84 17.56
N GLY A 137 7.76 -11.26 16.33
CA GLY A 137 6.73 -11.45 15.32
C GLY A 137 6.20 -10.11 14.79
N GLY A 138 5.24 -10.18 13.86
CA GLY A 138 4.67 -8.99 13.26
C GLY A 138 3.71 -9.28 12.12
N ARG A 139 3.27 -8.21 11.45
CA ARG A 139 2.35 -8.29 10.31
C ARG A 139 2.80 -7.37 9.18
N ILE A 140 2.79 -7.87 7.96
CA ILE A 140 3.05 -7.07 6.76
C ILE A 140 1.84 -7.20 5.85
N VAL A 141 1.24 -6.07 5.44
CA VAL A 141 0.16 -6.05 4.46
C VAL A 141 0.58 -5.21 3.26
N ASN A 142 0.49 -5.81 2.06
CA ASN A 142 0.77 -5.15 0.80
C ASN A 142 -0.52 -4.70 0.13
N VAL A 143 -0.59 -3.44 -0.31
CA VAL A 143 -1.70 -2.91 -1.11
C VAL A 143 -1.32 -3.01 -2.58
N SER A 144 -1.77 -4.08 -3.21
CA SER A 144 -1.61 -4.39 -4.62
C SER A 144 -2.71 -3.72 -5.47
N SER A 145 -3.19 -4.41 -6.48
CA SER A 145 -4.28 -3.96 -7.37
C SER A 145 -4.86 -5.16 -8.12
N ARG A 146 -6.13 -5.08 -8.52
CA ARG A 146 -6.67 -6.00 -9.54
C ARG A 146 -5.92 -5.92 -10.87
N GLY A 147 -5.27 -4.78 -11.14
CA GLY A 147 -4.42 -4.59 -12.32
C GLY A 147 -3.25 -5.57 -12.41
N ALA A 148 -2.82 -6.14 -11.29
CA ALA A 148 -1.83 -7.22 -11.23
C ALA A 148 -2.28 -8.50 -11.98
N PHE A 149 -3.58 -8.70 -12.17
CA PHE A 149 -4.17 -9.90 -12.76
C PHE A 149 -4.80 -9.65 -14.13
N ARG A 150 -5.49 -8.51 -14.29
CA ARG A 150 -6.22 -8.22 -15.53
C ARG A 150 -5.39 -7.52 -16.59
N GLY A 151 -4.18 -7.09 -16.26
CA GLY A 151 -3.37 -6.21 -17.09
C GLY A 151 -3.80 -4.74 -17.03
N GLU A 152 -2.88 -3.86 -17.36
CA GLU A 152 -3.08 -2.41 -17.45
C GLU A 152 -2.49 -1.91 -18.77
N PRO A 153 -3.26 -1.94 -19.87
CA PRO A 153 -2.72 -1.70 -21.22
C PRO A 153 -2.13 -0.30 -21.40
N ALA A 154 -2.66 0.69 -20.70
CA ALA A 154 -2.12 2.05 -20.70
C ALA A 154 -0.95 2.25 -19.73
N ASN A 155 -0.76 1.36 -18.74
CA ASN A 155 0.24 1.46 -17.68
C ASN A 155 0.86 0.08 -17.37
N PRO A 156 1.53 -0.57 -18.34
CA PRO A 156 2.01 -1.94 -18.17
C PRO A 156 3.05 -2.08 -17.05
N ALA A 157 3.88 -1.06 -16.79
CA ALA A 157 4.82 -1.04 -15.67
C ALA A 157 4.09 -1.11 -14.31
N TYR A 158 2.93 -0.44 -14.18
CA TYR A 158 2.12 -0.52 -12.96
C TYR A 158 1.57 -1.94 -12.75
N GLY A 159 0.95 -2.53 -13.77
CA GLY A 159 0.46 -3.92 -13.68
C GLY A 159 1.57 -4.89 -13.27
N ALA A 160 2.74 -4.78 -13.92
CA ALA A 160 3.92 -5.59 -13.60
C ALA A 160 4.41 -5.38 -12.16
N SER A 161 4.47 -4.12 -11.68
CA SER A 161 4.89 -3.81 -10.31
C SER A 161 3.97 -4.44 -9.26
N LYS A 162 2.65 -4.41 -9.49
CA LYS A 162 1.66 -4.99 -8.59
C LYS A 162 1.62 -6.53 -8.65
N ALA A 163 1.86 -7.12 -9.81
CA ALA A 163 2.05 -8.56 -9.95
C ALA A 163 3.32 -9.04 -9.23
N GLY A 164 4.44 -8.30 -9.38
CA GLY A 164 5.67 -8.55 -8.63
C GLY A 164 5.46 -8.44 -7.11
N MET A 165 4.70 -7.43 -6.65
CA MET A 165 4.34 -7.28 -5.23
C MET A 165 3.55 -8.49 -4.70
N ASN A 166 2.64 -9.05 -5.48
CA ASN A 166 1.90 -10.26 -5.11
C ASN A 166 2.85 -11.46 -4.91
N ALA A 167 3.73 -11.71 -5.86
CA ALA A 167 4.71 -12.80 -5.80
C ALA A 167 5.72 -12.59 -4.65
N MET A 168 6.18 -11.36 -4.43
CA MET A 168 7.01 -10.99 -3.28
C MET A 168 6.29 -11.28 -1.96
N GLY A 169 5.03 -10.85 -1.81
CA GLY A 169 4.24 -11.08 -0.62
C GLY A 169 4.09 -12.57 -0.27
N GLN A 170 3.82 -13.41 -1.26
CA GLN A 170 3.75 -14.87 -1.08
C GLN A 170 5.10 -15.47 -0.68
N SER A 171 6.18 -15.02 -1.31
CA SER A 171 7.53 -15.49 -0.96
C SER A 171 7.92 -15.10 0.46
N LEU A 172 7.63 -13.86 0.86
CA LEU A 172 7.89 -13.38 2.22
C LEU A 172 7.01 -14.09 3.27
N ALA A 173 5.76 -14.43 2.93
CA ALA A 173 4.88 -15.18 3.82
C ALA A 173 5.49 -16.53 4.22
N VAL A 174 6.07 -17.25 3.26
CA VAL A 174 6.76 -18.52 3.52
C VAL A 174 8.06 -18.32 4.30
N ALA A 175 8.86 -17.32 3.90
CA ALA A 175 10.18 -17.10 4.49
C ALA A 175 10.11 -16.55 5.93
N LEU A 176 9.09 -15.76 6.26
CA LEU A 176 8.99 -15.05 7.54
C LEU A 176 8.09 -15.76 8.56
N ALA A 177 7.29 -16.74 8.16
CA ALA A 177 6.43 -17.51 9.07
C ALA A 177 7.19 -18.13 10.26
N PRO A 178 8.42 -18.70 10.10
CA PRO A 178 9.19 -19.22 11.23
C PRO A 178 9.53 -18.19 12.31
N TYR A 179 9.44 -16.89 11.99
CA TYR A 179 9.68 -15.77 12.89
C TYR A 179 8.37 -15.16 13.44
N GLY A 180 7.23 -15.81 13.23
CA GLY A 180 5.92 -15.29 13.66
C GLY A 180 5.45 -14.06 12.88
N ILE A 181 6.00 -13.81 11.69
CA ILE A 181 5.62 -12.68 10.84
C ILE A 181 4.69 -13.18 9.74
N ALA A 182 3.43 -12.75 9.78
CA ALA A 182 2.48 -13.06 8.72
C ALA A 182 2.46 -11.95 7.66
N VAL A 183 2.36 -12.36 6.39
CA VAL A 183 2.33 -11.45 5.24
C VAL A 183 1.10 -11.71 4.40
N ALA A 184 0.29 -10.67 4.17
CA ALA A 184 -0.91 -10.74 3.34
C ALA A 184 -0.91 -9.62 2.29
N THR A 185 -1.74 -9.78 1.28
CA THR A 185 -1.89 -8.78 0.22
C THR A 185 -3.37 -8.51 -0.01
N VAL A 186 -3.74 -7.25 -0.21
CA VAL A 186 -5.05 -6.86 -0.73
C VAL A 186 -4.93 -6.39 -2.17
N ALA A 187 -5.89 -6.73 -3.02
CA ALA A 187 -5.93 -6.33 -4.43
C ALA A 187 -7.21 -5.51 -4.72
N PRO A 188 -7.17 -4.19 -4.44
CA PRO A 188 -8.30 -3.32 -4.68
C PRO A 188 -8.63 -3.18 -6.17
N GLY A 189 -9.92 -2.94 -6.47
CA GLY A 189 -10.38 -2.37 -7.71
C GLY A 189 -10.22 -0.85 -7.73
N PHE A 190 -11.14 -0.14 -8.41
CA PHE A 190 -11.21 1.30 -8.29
C PHE A 190 -11.71 1.72 -6.91
N VAL A 191 -10.99 2.66 -6.29
CA VAL A 191 -11.29 3.24 -4.97
C VAL A 191 -11.40 4.75 -5.13
N GLU A 192 -12.35 5.37 -4.44
CA GLU A 192 -12.56 6.82 -4.46
C GLU A 192 -11.40 7.52 -3.73
N THR A 193 -10.42 7.98 -4.49
CA THR A 193 -9.22 8.67 -3.99
C THR A 193 -8.82 9.78 -4.93
N ASP A 194 -7.97 10.70 -4.49
CA ASP A 194 -7.44 11.77 -5.35
C ASP A 194 -6.77 11.21 -6.62
N MET A 195 -6.12 10.07 -6.52
CA MET A 195 -5.46 9.39 -7.66
C MET A 195 -6.48 8.93 -8.72
N THR A 196 -7.70 8.60 -8.33
CA THR A 196 -8.73 8.07 -9.23
C THR A 196 -9.80 9.10 -9.60
N ASN A 197 -9.83 10.26 -8.95
CA ASN A 197 -10.86 11.27 -9.14
C ASN A 197 -11.05 11.68 -10.61
N GLU A 198 -9.96 11.85 -11.36
CA GLU A 198 -10.06 12.16 -12.79
C GLU A 198 -10.71 11.05 -13.62
N HIS A 199 -10.44 9.78 -13.26
CA HIS A 199 -11.06 8.62 -13.91
C HIS A 199 -12.53 8.44 -13.56
N LEU A 200 -13.00 9.08 -12.49
CA LEU A 200 -14.39 9.00 -12.03
C LEU A 200 -15.28 10.12 -12.54
N LYS A 201 -14.70 11.09 -13.28
CA LYS A 201 -15.45 12.21 -13.89
C LYS A 201 -16.15 11.79 -15.19
N ALA A 202 -17.24 12.47 -15.50
CA ALA A 202 -18.00 12.37 -16.74
C ALA A 202 -18.35 10.91 -17.14
N GLU A 203 -18.43 10.65 -18.44
CA GLU A 203 -18.78 9.33 -19.02
C GLU A 203 -17.84 8.21 -18.61
N ARG A 204 -16.52 8.51 -18.48
CA ARG A 204 -15.54 7.53 -18.02
C ARG A 204 -15.87 7.03 -16.61
N GLY A 205 -16.34 7.90 -15.73
CA GLY A 205 -16.75 7.52 -14.38
C GLY A 205 -17.95 6.57 -14.37
N VAL A 206 -18.90 6.74 -15.30
CA VAL A 206 -20.03 5.81 -15.46
C VAL A 206 -19.52 4.42 -15.84
N ALA A 207 -18.66 4.34 -16.85
CA ALA A 207 -18.07 3.08 -17.31
C ALA A 207 -17.22 2.39 -16.22
N VAL A 208 -16.51 3.16 -15.40
CA VAL A 208 -15.73 2.62 -14.27
C VAL A 208 -16.65 2.02 -13.20
N ARG A 209 -17.70 2.75 -12.80
CA ARG A 209 -18.67 2.26 -11.80
C ARG A 209 -19.42 1.00 -12.28
N ALA A 210 -19.81 0.97 -13.56
CA ALA A 210 -20.50 -0.17 -14.16
C ALA A 210 -19.68 -1.47 -14.23
N GLN A 211 -18.35 -1.41 -13.99
CA GLN A 211 -17.52 -2.62 -13.89
C GLN A 211 -17.87 -3.46 -12.65
N SER A 212 -18.38 -2.85 -11.60
CA SER A 212 -18.85 -3.57 -10.42
C SER A 212 -20.38 -3.75 -10.47
N PRO A 213 -20.90 -4.94 -10.12
CA PRO A 213 -22.36 -5.17 -9.97
C PRO A 213 -23.02 -4.22 -8.97
N PHE A 214 -22.26 -3.66 -8.01
CA PHE A 214 -22.76 -2.62 -7.10
C PHE A 214 -22.91 -1.24 -7.74
N ASN A 215 -22.50 -1.07 -9.01
CA ASN A 215 -22.52 0.19 -9.75
C ASN A 215 -21.85 1.36 -9.02
N ARG A 216 -20.80 1.07 -8.28
CA ARG A 216 -19.97 2.05 -7.58
C ARG A 216 -18.52 1.59 -7.50
N VAL A 217 -17.64 2.47 -7.11
CA VAL A 217 -16.26 2.16 -6.69
C VAL A 217 -16.23 1.92 -5.18
N ALA A 218 -15.13 1.36 -4.68
CA ALA A 218 -14.92 1.17 -3.26
C ALA A 218 -14.63 2.52 -2.58
N ARG A 219 -15.00 2.65 -1.31
CA ARG A 219 -14.52 3.72 -0.43
C ARG A 219 -13.19 3.30 0.19
N PRO A 220 -12.28 4.26 0.47
CA PRO A 220 -11.00 3.95 1.13
C PRO A 220 -11.15 3.16 2.43
N GLU A 221 -12.22 3.41 3.20
CA GLU A 221 -12.51 2.75 4.47
C GLU A 221 -12.81 1.25 4.30
N GLU A 222 -13.37 0.85 3.15
CA GLU A 222 -13.65 -0.57 2.86
C GLU A 222 -12.35 -1.35 2.65
N ILE A 223 -11.33 -0.70 2.06
CA ILE A 223 -9.99 -1.29 1.93
C ILE A 223 -9.27 -1.29 3.30
N ALA A 224 -9.36 -0.18 4.03
CA ALA A 224 -8.73 -0.04 5.34
C ALA A 224 -9.25 -1.09 6.36
N ALA A 225 -10.55 -1.39 6.34
CA ALA A 225 -11.14 -2.43 7.19
C ALA A 225 -10.52 -3.81 6.94
N ALA A 226 -10.31 -4.18 5.67
CA ALA A 226 -9.67 -5.44 5.32
C ALA A 226 -8.18 -5.46 5.71
N VAL A 227 -7.46 -4.37 5.47
CA VAL A 227 -6.05 -4.23 5.90
C VAL A 227 -5.93 -4.37 7.42
N HIS A 228 -6.78 -3.68 8.17
CA HIS A 228 -6.79 -3.75 9.64
C HIS A 228 -7.08 -5.18 10.13
N TRP A 229 -8.09 -5.87 9.56
CA TRP A 229 -8.38 -7.26 9.88
C TRP A 229 -7.21 -8.19 9.57
N LEU A 230 -6.57 -8.07 8.41
CA LEU A 230 -5.42 -8.90 8.02
C LEU A 230 -4.20 -8.75 8.95
N THR A 231 -4.16 -7.69 9.75
CA THR A 231 -3.10 -7.50 10.76
C THR A 231 -3.51 -7.96 12.16
N SER A 232 -4.73 -8.47 12.32
CA SER A 232 -5.19 -8.99 13.60
C SER A 232 -4.66 -10.41 13.87
N PRO A 233 -4.62 -10.86 15.14
CA PRO A 233 -4.24 -12.25 15.47
C PRO A 233 -5.13 -13.29 14.80
N GLU A 234 -6.42 -13.01 14.65
CA GLU A 234 -7.42 -13.91 14.06
C GLU A 234 -7.17 -14.18 12.57
N ALA A 235 -6.45 -13.27 11.90
CA ALA A 235 -6.10 -13.39 10.47
C ALA A 235 -4.74 -14.06 10.24
N GLU A 236 -4.04 -14.57 11.25
CA GLU A 236 -2.71 -15.16 11.09
C GLU A 236 -2.69 -16.30 10.06
N TRP A 237 -3.73 -17.14 10.03
CA TRP A 237 -3.85 -18.23 9.06
C TRP A 237 -4.12 -17.76 7.63
N ALA A 238 -4.38 -16.47 7.42
CA ALA A 238 -4.48 -15.85 6.09
C ALA A 238 -3.10 -15.42 5.52
N THR A 239 -1.98 -15.81 6.14
CA THR A 239 -0.65 -15.51 5.59
C THR A 239 -0.48 -16.10 4.18
N GLY A 240 0.14 -15.36 3.27
CA GLY A 240 0.30 -15.72 1.86
C GLY A 240 -0.94 -15.45 0.98
N THR A 241 -2.06 -15.05 1.56
CA THR A 241 -3.27 -14.75 0.79
C THR A 241 -3.16 -13.46 -0.02
N ILE A 242 -3.91 -13.43 -1.12
CA ILE A 242 -4.21 -12.20 -1.87
C ILE A 242 -5.73 -12.04 -1.88
N VAL A 243 -6.23 -11.07 -1.13
CA VAL A 243 -7.66 -10.79 -1.01
C VAL A 243 -8.11 -9.80 -2.06
N ASP A 244 -9.01 -10.23 -2.94
CA ASP A 244 -9.62 -9.36 -3.95
C ASP A 244 -10.65 -8.43 -3.30
N LEU A 245 -10.40 -7.12 -3.36
CA LEU A 245 -11.29 -6.07 -2.87
C LEU A 245 -11.75 -5.19 -4.04
N ASN A 246 -12.33 -5.80 -5.06
CA ASN A 246 -12.60 -5.14 -6.33
C ASN A 246 -14.10 -5.06 -6.69
N GLY A 247 -15.00 -5.43 -5.77
CA GLY A 247 -16.44 -5.37 -5.98
C GLY A 247 -16.90 -6.24 -7.14
N ALA A 248 -16.30 -7.40 -7.32
CA ALA A 248 -16.53 -8.33 -8.43
C ALA A 248 -16.31 -7.73 -9.85
N SER A 249 -15.57 -6.62 -9.95
CA SER A 249 -15.20 -6.03 -11.23
C SER A 249 -14.16 -6.84 -12.01
N TYR A 250 -13.56 -7.82 -11.36
CA TYR A 250 -12.70 -8.84 -11.94
C TYR A 250 -12.72 -10.09 -11.02
N LEU A 251 -13.06 -11.24 -11.58
CA LEU A 251 -13.03 -12.51 -10.88
C LEU A 251 -11.84 -13.34 -11.39
N ARG A 252 -11.01 -13.79 -10.48
CA ARG A 252 -9.93 -14.73 -10.82
C ARG A 252 -10.50 -16.13 -10.92
N SER A 253 -10.22 -16.80 -12.02
CA SER A 253 -10.50 -18.22 -12.23
C SER A 253 -9.32 -19.06 -11.82
#